data_cfbb3d30adb17218a1acf241b56fd423
#
_entry.id   cfbb3d30adb17218a1acf241b56fd423
#
_cell.length_a   1.000
_cell.length_b   1.000
_cell.length_c   1.000
_cell.angle_alpha   90.00
_cell.angle_beta   90.00
_cell.angle_gamma   90.00
#
_symmetry.space_group_name_H-M   'P 1'
#
loop_
_entity.id
_entity.type
_entity.pdbx_description
1 polymer ?
#
loop_
_entity_poly.entity_id
_entity_poly.type
_entity_poly.pdbx_seq_one_letter_code
_entity_poly.pdbx_strand_id
1 'polypeptide(L)'
;MFTKTLSRNTKDALAILGKSQLMDKAYLGGGTACALQVGHRISVDLDFFTNKEFDSKELIRSLKKIGKFKVQRQSWGTILGTMERISFSIFVYKYPVLFPYKTLFNINILDLRDIVAMKIDAICTRGLKRDFIDLYFICQKGLSLQECLFFYDRKYGKLTSNIIHVQKSLVYFVDAEISQMPKILKPCRWEEVKRFFEREVKKIAIDALK
;
A
#
# COMPACT_ATOMS: atom_id res chain seq x y z
N MET A 1 4.57 13.62 8.17
CA MET A 1 4.95 12.51 7.24
C MET A 1 6.46 12.46 7.06
N PHE A 2 7.01 11.26 6.77
CA PHE A 2 8.45 11.01 6.68
C PHE A 2 8.94 11.12 5.23
N THR A 3 9.09 12.35 4.71
CA THR A 3 9.51 12.58 3.31
C THR A 3 10.91 12.06 2.97
N LYS A 4 11.73 11.72 3.97
CA LYS A 4 13.03 11.05 3.77
C LYS A 4 12.90 9.60 3.24
N THR A 5 11.70 9.02 3.27
CA THR A 5 11.40 7.72 2.66
C THR A 5 11.24 7.77 1.14
N LEU A 6 11.19 8.96 0.57
CA LEU A 6 11.06 9.19 -0.87
C LEU A 6 12.40 9.52 -1.50
N SER A 7 12.64 9.01 -2.71
CA SER A 7 13.74 9.47 -3.56
C SER A 7 13.47 10.92 -4.05
N ARG A 8 14.49 11.59 -4.55
CA ARG A 8 14.34 12.90 -5.17
C ARG A 8 13.31 12.85 -6.33
N ASN A 9 13.47 11.90 -7.24
CA ASN A 9 12.56 11.75 -8.37
C ASN A 9 11.11 11.47 -7.94
N THR A 10 10.90 10.71 -6.85
CA THR A 10 9.55 10.46 -6.30
C THR A 10 8.92 11.74 -5.77
N LYS A 11 9.71 12.59 -5.09
CA LYS A 11 9.23 13.91 -4.62
C LYS A 11 8.88 14.83 -5.78
N ASP A 12 9.73 14.88 -6.80
CA ASP A 12 9.52 15.71 -8.00
C ASP A 12 8.25 15.26 -8.75
N ALA A 13 8.06 13.96 -8.94
CA ALA A 13 6.86 13.39 -9.56
C ALA A 13 5.58 13.72 -8.75
N LEU A 14 5.60 13.58 -7.42
CA LEU A 14 4.48 13.96 -6.56
C LEU A 14 4.18 15.45 -6.63
N ALA A 15 5.19 16.30 -6.64
CA ALA A 15 5.02 17.76 -6.74
C ALA A 15 4.40 18.19 -8.08
N ILE A 16 4.82 17.57 -9.19
CA ILE A 16 4.25 17.80 -10.52
C ILE A 16 2.77 17.36 -10.54
N LEU A 17 2.48 16.15 -10.07
CA LEU A 17 1.12 15.60 -10.02
C LEU A 17 0.19 16.45 -9.15
N GLY A 18 0.65 16.88 -7.98
CA GLY A 18 -0.16 17.70 -7.06
C GLY A 18 -0.41 19.12 -7.56
N LYS A 19 0.53 19.71 -8.32
CA LYS A 19 0.29 21.00 -8.97
C LYS A 19 -0.70 20.93 -10.12
N SER A 20 -0.80 19.78 -10.78
CA SER A 20 -1.64 19.59 -11.97
C SER A 20 -3.11 19.34 -11.66
N GLN A 21 -3.45 18.99 -10.42
CA GLN A 21 -4.77 18.58 -9.98
C GLN A 21 -5.34 17.33 -10.70
N LEU A 22 -4.54 16.65 -11.52
CA LEU A 22 -4.97 15.44 -12.23
C LEU A 22 -5.32 14.28 -11.29
N MET A 23 -4.78 14.31 -10.06
CA MET A 23 -5.00 13.28 -9.05
C MET A 23 -6.01 13.69 -7.97
N ASP A 24 -6.78 14.75 -8.12
CA ASP A 24 -7.75 15.23 -7.11
C ASP A 24 -8.83 14.20 -6.77
N LYS A 25 -9.23 13.39 -7.77
CA LYS A 25 -10.20 12.30 -7.61
C LYS A 25 -9.57 10.94 -7.31
N ALA A 26 -8.24 10.94 -7.07
CA ALA A 26 -7.46 9.76 -6.72
C ALA A 26 -6.73 9.96 -5.40
N TYR A 27 -6.22 8.88 -4.85
CA TYR A 27 -5.41 8.91 -3.65
C TYR A 27 -4.19 7.99 -3.81
N LEU A 28 -3.07 8.39 -3.22
CA LEU A 28 -1.87 7.56 -3.13
C LEU A 28 -2.08 6.50 -2.04
N GLY A 29 -1.90 5.24 -2.40
CA GLY A 29 -1.95 4.09 -1.50
C GLY A 29 -0.63 3.32 -1.48
N GLY A 30 -0.73 2.01 -1.29
CA GLY A 30 0.39 1.10 -1.43
C GLY A 30 1.57 1.34 -0.49
N GLY A 31 2.74 0.93 -0.95
CA GLY A 31 3.98 0.98 -0.17
C GLY A 31 4.48 2.39 0.13
N THR A 32 4.31 3.31 -0.81
CA THR A 32 4.79 4.69 -0.65
C THR A 32 3.93 5.47 0.36
N ALA A 33 2.62 5.31 0.32
CA ALA A 33 1.73 5.90 1.33
C ALA A 33 2.00 5.33 2.75
N CYS A 34 2.31 4.03 2.84
CA CYS A 34 2.76 3.39 4.08
C CYS A 34 4.08 3.98 4.57
N ALA A 35 5.11 4.00 3.72
CA ALA A 35 6.44 4.49 4.07
C ALA A 35 6.42 5.95 4.53
N LEU A 36 5.64 6.81 3.86
CA LEU A 36 5.44 8.21 4.26
C LEU A 36 4.88 8.37 5.68
N GLN A 37 4.06 7.45 6.15
CA GLN A 37 3.41 7.54 7.46
C GLN A 37 4.16 6.78 8.56
N VAL A 38 4.94 5.76 8.21
CA VAL A 38 5.66 4.90 9.17
C VAL A 38 7.15 5.25 9.27
N GLY A 39 7.77 5.63 8.15
CA GLY A 39 9.17 6.06 8.10
C GLY A 39 10.17 4.91 8.20
N HIS A 40 9.77 3.68 7.87
CA HIS A 40 10.55 2.46 8.12
C HIS A 40 11.43 2.02 6.96
N ARG A 41 11.09 2.38 5.70
CA ARG A 41 11.83 1.99 4.51
C ARG A 41 11.72 3.03 3.39
N ILE A 42 12.58 2.92 2.40
CA ILE A 42 12.45 3.66 1.14
C ILE A 42 11.32 3.02 0.30
N SER A 43 10.52 3.86 -0.34
CA SER A 43 9.54 3.44 -1.35
C SER A 43 9.56 4.41 -2.51
N VAL A 44 9.51 3.89 -3.74
CA VAL A 44 9.69 4.68 -4.96
C VAL A 44 8.49 4.61 -5.90
N ASP A 45 7.64 3.59 -5.76
CA ASP A 45 6.47 3.41 -6.64
C ASP A 45 5.34 4.38 -6.26
N LEU A 46 4.64 4.91 -7.24
CA LEU A 46 3.47 5.76 -7.06
C LEU A 46 2.22 5.00 -7.47
N ASP A 47 1.56 4.39 -6.49
CA ASP A 47 0.33 3.62 -6.68
C ASP A 47 -0.89 4.48 -6.32
N PHE A 48 -1.59 4.98 -7.35
CA PHE A 48 -2.82 5.73 -7.19
C PHE A 48 -4.04 4.83 -7.34
N PHE A 49 -5.09 5.17 -6.60
CA PHE A 49 -6.38 4.48 -6.61
C PHE A 49 -7.50 5.50 -6.70
N THR A 50 -8.58 5.14 -7.37
CA THR A 50 -9.79 5.98 -7.46
C THR A 50 -11.03 5.10 -7.53
N ASN A 51 -12.12 5.54 -6.91
CA ASN A 51 -13.42 4.89 -7.06
C ASN A 51 -14.21 5.39 -8.28
N LYS A 52 -13.67 6.38 -9.01
CA LYS A 52 -14.26 6.95 -10.22
C LYS A 52 -13.63 6.31 -11.46
N GLU A 53 -14.46 6.08 -12.45
CA GLU A 53 -13.99 5.72 -13.78
C GLU A 53 -13.33 6.93 -14.46
N PHE A 54 -12.37 6.68 -15.31
CA PHE A 54 -11.64 7.70 -16.05
C PHE A 54 -11.40 7.25 -17.51
N ASP A 55 -11.36 8.21 -18.41
CA ASP A 55 -10.87 7.96 -19.78
C ASP A 55 -9.35 7.82 -19.77
N SER A 56 -8.89 6.60 -20.01
CA SER A 56 -7.45 6.29 -20.00
C SER A 56 -6.67 7.07 -21.07
N LYS A 57 -7.26 7.34 -22.25
CA LYS A 57 -6.60 8.09 -23.34
C LYS A 57 -6.43 9.56 -22.94
N GLU A 58 -7.47 10.15 -22.39
CA GLU A 58 -7.45 11.54 -21.92
C GLU A 58 -6.47 11.73 -20.77
N LEU A 59 -6.51 10.84 -19.76
CA LEU A 59 -5.60 10.91 -18.62
C LEU A 59 -4.13 10.74 -19.06
N ILE A 60 -3.83 9.81 -19.97
CA ILE A 60 -2.49 9.65 -20.53
C ILE A 60 -2.01 10.91 -21.25
N ARG A 61 -2.87 11.55 -22.06
CA ARG A 61 -2.52 12.80 -22.74
C ARG A 61 -2.20 13.90 -21.72
N SER A 62 -3.01 14.01 -20.67
CA SER A 62 -2.82 14.98 -19.60
C SER A 62 -1.53 14.73 -18.81
N LEU A 63 -1.23 13.48 -18.46
CA LEU A 63 0.02 13.10 -17.79
C LEU A 63 1.25 13.44 -18.63
N LYS A 64 1.20 13.23 -19.96
CA LYS A 64 2.28 13.60 -20.89
C LYS A 64 2.50 15.11 -21.03
N LYS A 65 1.44 15.92 -20.81
CA LYS A 65 1.56 17.39 -20.87
C LYS A 65 2.25 17.98 -19.64
N ILE A 66 2.09 17.36 -18.48
CA ILE A 66 2.63 17.89 -17.21
C ILE A 66 4.03 17.38 -16.85
N GLY A 67 4.51 16.29 -17.49
CA GLY A 67 5.82 15.72 -17.18
C GLY A 67 6.23 14.58 -18.10
N LYS A 68 7.39 13.99 -17.80
CA LYS A 68 7.95 12.87 -18.58
C LYS A 68 7.21 11.58 -18.26
N PHE A 69 6.05 11.39 -18.89
CA PHE A 69 5.22 10.19 -18.70
C PHE A 69 5.39 9.22 -19.88
N LYS A 70 5.67 7.93 -19.56
CA LYS A 70 5.73 6.82 -20.52
C LYS A 70 4.76 5.73 -20.08
N VAL A 71 3.82 5.37 -20.98
CA VAL A 71 2.89 4.25 -20.78
C VAL A 71 3.62 2.94 -20.98
N GLN A 72 3.41 1.96 -20.11
CA GLN A 72 3.86 0.58 -20.25
C GLN A 72 2.69 -0.36 -20.56
N ARG A 73 1.56 -0.18 -19.87
CA ARG A 73 0.35 -0.97 -20.05
C ARG A 73 -0.88 -0.11 -19.78
N GLN A 74 -1.93 -0.39 -20.55
CA GLN A 74 -3.25 0.22 -20.40
C GLN A 74 -4.32 -0.83 -20.55
N SER A 75 -5.31 -0.81 -19.66
CA SER A 75 -6.54 -1.61 -19.76
C SER A 75 -7.68 -0.82 -19.11
N TRP A 76 -8.90 -1.38 -19.15
CA TRP A 76 -10.02 -0.74 -18.46
C TRP A 76 -9.67 -0.47 -16.98
N GLY A 77 -9.88 0.76 -16.55
CA GLY A 77 -9.63 1.18 -15.15
C GLY A 77 -8.17 1.06 -14.68
N THR A 78 -7.20 0.86 -15.58
CA THR A 78 -5.79 0.67 -15.20
C THR A 78 -4.84 1.34 -16.19
N ILE A 79 -3.91 2.16 -15.67
CA ILE A 79 -2.75 2.65 -16.41
C ILE A 79 -1.52 2.32 -15.59
N LEU A 80 -0.54 1.66 -16.23
CA LEU A 80 0.80 1.43 -15.70
C LEU A 80 1.81 2.16 -16.56
N GLY A 81 2.80 2.76 -15.94
CA GLY A 81 3.83 3.52 -16.66
C GLY A 81 4.94 4.04 -15.76
N THR A 82 5.62 5.05 -16.23
CA THR A 82 6.61 5.79 -15.43
C THR A 82 6.36 7.28 -15.53
N MET A 83 6.42 7.97 -14.39
CA MET A 83 6.38 9.42 -14.26
C MET A 83 7.72 9.90 -13.70
N GLU A 84 8.45 10.78 -14.42
CA GLU A 84 9.80 11.24 -14.03
C GLU A 84 10.76 10.06 -13.68
N ARG A 85 10.69 8.97 -14.46
CA ARG A 85 11.44 7.71 -14.26
C ARG A 85 11.03 6.89 -13.04
N ILE A 86 9.93 7.26 -12.36
CA ILE A 86 9.38 6.53 -11.22
C ILE A 86 8.21 5.68 -11.70
N SER A 87 8.13 4.45 -11.22
CA SER A 87 6.98 3.58 -11.45
C SER A 87 5.69 4.28 -11.02
N PHE A 88 4.74 4.34 -11.93
CA PHE A 88 3.43 4.98 -11.73
C PHE A 88 2.34 4.01 -12.11
N SER A 89 1.38 3.89 -11.25
CA SER A 89 0.15 3.15 -11.52
C SER A 89 -1.07 3.94 -11.06
N ILE A 90 -2.19 3.79 -11.80
CA ILE A 90 -3.51 4.22 -11.34
C ILE A 90 -4.53 3.14 -11.64
N PHE A 91 -5.37 2.85 -10.65
CA PHE A 91 -6.38 1.79 -10.68
C PHE A 91 -7.75 2.32 -10.31
N VAL A 92 -8.79 1.90 -11.06
CA VAL A 92 -10.16 1.96 -10.55
C VAL A 92 -10.29 0.91 -9.45
N TYR A 93 -10.64 1.37 -8.25
CA TYR A 93 -10.66 0.57 -7.04
C TYR A 93 -11.95 0.83 -6.27
N LYS A 94 -12.92 -0.05 -6.42
CA LYS A 94 -14.32 0.16 -5.98
C LYS A 94 -14.54 -0.06 -4.47
N TYR A 95 -13.54 -0.51 -3.73
CA TYR A 95 -13.67 -0.68 -2.27
C TYR A 95 -13.75 0.67 -1.55
N PRO A 96 -14.48 0.75 -0.43
CA PRO A 96 -14.66 1.99 0.31
C PRO A 96 -13.34 2.49 0.90
N VAL A 97 -13.22 3.81 0.98
CA VAL A 97 -12.23 4.47 1.84
C VAL A 97 -12.87 4.64 3.20
N LEU A 98 -12.26 4.09 4.24
CA LEU A 98 -12.85 4.01 5.58
C LEU A 98 -12.57 5.26 6.43
N PHE A 99 -11.48 5.95 6.13
CA PHE A 99 -10.99 7.08 6.93
C PHE A 99 -10.60 8.27 6.06
N PRO A 100 -10.66 9.51 6.60
CA PRO A 100 -10.26 10.71 5.88
C PRO A 100 -8.82 10.63 5.36
N TYR A 101 -8.59 11.19 4.19
CA TYR A 101 -7.25 11.31 3.63
C TYR A 101 -6.36 12.25 4.45
N LYS A 102 -5.06 11.98 4.41
CA LYS A 102 -4.03 12.97 4.74
C LYS A 102 -3.58 13.63 3.45
N THR A 103 -2.96 14.80 3.54
CA THR A 103 -2.51 15.52 2.36
C THR A 103 -1.00 15.76 2.40
N LEU A 104 -0.32 15.56 1.29
CA LEU A 104 1.09 15.92 1.07
C LEU A 104 1.29 16.29 -0.40
N PHE A 105 1.96 17.42 -0.68
CA PHE A 105 2.14 17.96 -2.04
C PHE A 105 0.82 18.11 -2.84
N ASN A 106 -0.28 18.47 -2.18
CA ASN A 106 -1.65 18.51 -2.72
C ASN A 106 -2.15 17.16 -3.25
N ILE A 107 -1.57 16.06 -2.80
CA ILE A 107 -2.01 14.69 -3.10
C ILE A 107 -2.74 14.12 -1.88
N ASN A 108 -3.88 13.51 -2.11
CA ASN A 108 -4.58 12.72 -1.10
C ASN A 108 -3.78 11.45 -0.79
N ILE A 109 -3.43 11.25 0.47
CA ILE A 109 -2.72 10.06 0.97
C ILE A 109 -3.69 9.23 1.78
N LEU A 110 -3.83 7.96 1.44
CA LEU A 110 -4.71 7.04 2.13
C LEU A 110 -4.30 6.89 3.60
N ASP A 111 -5.26 6.87 4.53
CA ASP A 111 -4.97 6.69 5.96
C ASP A 111 -4.34 5.33 6.23
N LEU A 112 -3.53 5.24 7.28
CA LEU A 112 -2.76 4.03 7.61
C LEU A 112 -3.67 2.82 7.88
N ARG A 113 -4.86 3.05 8.45
CA ARG A 113 -5.86 2.00 8.75
C ARG A 113 -6.47 1.40 7.48
N ASP A 114 -6.65 2.19 6.43
CA ASP A 114 -7.03 1.69 5.11
C ASP A 114 -5.86 0.94 4.43
N ILE A 115 -4.63 1.45 4.59
CA ILE A 115 -3.42 0.81 4.05
C ILE A 115 -3.22 -0.58 4.68
N VAL A 116 -3.48 -0.73 5.98
CA VAL A 116 -3.45 -2.02 6.68
C VAL A 116 -4.29 -3.06 5.96
N ALA A 117 -5.54 -2.72 5.63
CA ALA A 117 -6.43 -3.63 4.93
C ALA A 117 -5.85 -4.05 3.57
N MET A 118 -5.29 -3.09 2.81
CA MET A 118 -4.63 -3.38 1.53
C MET A 118 -3.36 -4.22 1.69
N LYS A 119 -2.65 -4.12 2.82
CA LYS A 119 -1.46 -4.95 3.10
C LYS A 119 -1.82 -6.38 3.45
N ILE A 120 -2.90 -6.59 4.20
CA ILE A 120 -3.41 -7.94 4.47
C ILE A 120 -3.86 -8.60 3.16
N ASP A 121 -4.62 -7.89 2.32
CA ASP A 121 -5.02 -8.39 1.00
C ASP A 121 -3.80 -8.74 0.11
N ALA A 122 -2.77 -7.89 0.10
CA ALA A 122 -1.53 -8.14 -0.61
C ALA A 122 -0.75 -9.37 -0.08
N ILE A 123 -0.75 -9.60 1.23
CA ILE A 123 -0.16 -10.81 1.83
C ILE A 123 -0.95 -12.05 1.39
N CYS A 124 -2.28 -12.00 1.41
CA CYS A 124 -3.14 -13.10 0.98
C CYS A 124 -3.01 -13.44 -0.52
N THR A 125 -2.64 -12.47 -1.36
CA THR A 125 -2.61 -12.64 -2.81
C THR A 125 -1.23 -12.89 -3.40
N ARG A 126 -0.17 -12.29 -2.82
CA ARG A 126 1.21 -12.37 -3.37
C ARG A 126 2.29 -12.56 -2.32
N GLY A 127 2.03 -12.32 -1.04
CA GLY A 127 2.89 -12.63 0.09
C GLY A 127 4.33 -12.09 0.05
N LEU A 128 4.59 -10.91 -0.53
CA LEU A 128 5.96 -10.41 -0.66
C LEU A 128 6.51 -9.91 0.69
N LYS A 129 7.81 -10.09 0.93
CA LYS A 129 8.51 -9.65 2.15
C LYS A 129 8.20 -8.22 2.56
N ARG A 130 8.13 -7.30 1.60
CA ARG A 130 7.80 -5.88 1.83
C ARG A 130 6.39 -5.67 2.42
N ASP A 131 5.41 -6.53 2.09
CA ASP A 131 4.05 -6.40 2.59
C ASP A 131 3.96 -6.82 4.06
N PHE A 132 4.67 -7.87 4.46
CA PHE A 132 4.85 -8.28 5.86
C PHE A 132 5.59 -7.21 6.67
N ILE A 133 6.69 -6.68 6.14
CA ILE A 133 7.46 -5.62 6.80
C ILE A 133 6.62 -4.36 7.00
N ASP A 134 5.86 -3.94 5.98
CA ASP A 134 4.95 -2.79 6.11
C ASP A 134 3.93 -3.01 7.24
N LEU A 135 3.25 -4.17 7.26
CA LEU A 135 2.27 -4.51 8.28
C LEU A 135 2.90 -4.63 9.67
N TYR A 136 4.06 -5.27 9.78
CA TYR A 136 4.82 -5.35 11.03
C TYR A 136 5.09 -3.97 11.62
N PHE A 137 5.65 -3.04 10.84
CA PHE A 137 5.95 -1.70 11.33
C PHE A 137 4.71 -0.86 11.62
N ILE A 138 3.59 -1.12 10.97
CA ILE A 138 2.31 -0.51 11.34
C ILE A 138 1.88 -1.00 12.72
N CYS A 139 2.00 -2.31 12.99
CA CYS A 139 1.70 -2.85 14.32
C CYS A 139 2.64 -2.30 15.40
N GLN A 140 3.93 -2.11 15.09
CA GLN A 140 4.87 -1.47 16.01
C GLN A 140 4.55 0.01 16.32
N LYS A 141 3.65 0.64 15.55
CA LYS A 141 3.14 2.00 15.81
C LYS A 141 1.88 2.03 16.69
N GLY A 142 1.44 0.90 17.20
CA GLY A 142 0.37 0.81 18.19
C GLY A 142 -0.94 0.17 17.70
N LEU A 143 -1.02 -0.29 16.45
CA LEU A 143 -2.17 -1.11 16.01
C LEU A 143 -1.88 -2.58 16.29
N SER A 144 -2.77 -3.25 17.01
CA SER A 144 -2.71 -4.72 17.13
C SER A 144 -3.04 -5.40 15.81
N LEU A 145 -2.57 -6.65 15.61
CA LEU A 145 -2.92 -7.42 14.42
C LEU A 145 -4.43 -7.69 14.35
N GLN A 146 -5.11 -7.81 15.48
CA GLN A 146 -6.55 -7.97 15.56
C GLN A 146 -7.30 -6.73 15.04
N GLU A 147 -6.88 -5.52 15.41
CA GLU A 147 -7.43 -4.27 14.84
C GLU A 147 -7.16 -4.18 13.33
N CYS A 148 -5.99 -4.64 12.89
CA CYS A 148 -5.65 -4.71 11.47
C CYS A 148 -6.63 -5.63 10.70
N LEU A 149 -6.97 -6.79 11.24
CA LEU A 149 -7.96 -7.70 10.68
C LEU A 149 -9.37 -7.09 10.68
N PHE A 150 -9.74 -6.35 11.72
CA PHE A 150 -11.00 -5.62 11.76
C PHE A 150 -11.11 -4.57 10.62
N PHE A 151 -10.04 -3.80 10.34
CA PHE A 151 -10.04 -2.87 9.21
C PHE A 151 -10.07 -3.59 7.86
N TYR A 152 -9.41 -4.75 7.75
CA TYR A 152 -9.50 -5.60 6.57
C TYR A 152 -10.95 -6.03 6.30
N ASP A 153 -11.64 -6.51 7.33
CA ASP A 153 -13.03 -6.94 7.20
C ASP A 153 -13.96 -5.77 6.83
N ARG A 154 -13.83 -4.64 7.51
CA ARG A 154 -14.60 -3.43 7.19
C ARG A 154 -14.43 -2.97 5.76
N LYS A 155 -13.25 -3.14 5.19
CA LYS A 155 -12.94 -2.70 3.82
C LYS A 155 -13.44 -3.69 2.77
N TYR A 156 -13.29 -4.97 3.01
CA TYR A 156 -13.53 -6.01 2.01
C TYR A 156 -14.72 -6.91 2.29
N GLY A 157 -15.21 -6.98 3.53
CA GLY A 157 -16.29 -7.88 3.95
C GLY A 157 -15.96 -9.37 3.77
N LYS A 158 -14.68 -9.73 3.88
CA LYS A 158 -14.20 -11.08 3.50
C LYS A 158 -13.67 -11.90 4.68
N LEU A 159 -13.52 -11.33 5.88
CA LEU A 159 -12.83 -12.01 6.97
C LEU A 159 -13.62 -13.23 7.46
N THR A 160 -14.91 -13.08 7.71
CA THR A 160 -15.75 -14.15 8.25
C THR A 160 -15.75 -15.40 7.37
N SER A 161 -15.80 -15.24 6.04
CA SER A 161 -15.77 -16.35 5.09
C SER A 161 -14.37 -16.91 4.82
N ASN A 162 -13.31 -16.16 5.12
CA ASN A 162 -11.93 -16.48 4.73
C ASN A 162 -10.93 -16.41 5.88
N ILE A 163 -11.39 -16.41 7.15
CA ILE A 163 -10.50 -16.22 8.31
C ILE A 163 -9.32 -17.20 8.33
N ILE A 164 -9.59 -18.48 8.04
CA ILE A 164 -8.55 -19.52 8.00
C ILE A 164 -7.52 -19.23 6.90
N HIS A 165 -7.99 -18.80 5.72
CA HIS A 165 -7.09 -18.44 4.63
C HIS A 165 -6.22 -17.25 5.00
N VAL A 166 -6.80 -16.18 5.57
CA VAL A 166 -6.07 -14.99 6.01
C VAL A 166 -5.04 -15.36 7.09
N GLN A 167 -5.42 -16.13 8.11
CA GLN A 167 -4.50 -16.56 9.16
C GLN A 167 -3.34 -17.41 8.63
N LYS A 168 -3.61 -18.35 7.72
CA LYS A 168 -2.58 -19.15 7.06
C LYS A 168 -1.64 -18.28 6.23
N SER A 169 -2.18 -17.33 5.45
CA SER A 169 -1.39 -16.41 4.63
C SER A 169 -0.45 -15.55 5.48
N LEU A 170 -0.89 -15.10 6.66
CA LEU A 170 -0.10 -14.29 7.58
C LEU A 170 1.10 -15.03 8.20
N VAL A 171 1.13 -16.36 8.14
CA VAL A 171 2.26 -17.21 8.60
C VAL A 171 2.88 -18.03 7.46
N TYR A 172 2.49 -17.78 6.21
CA TYR A 172 3.07 -18.40 5.03
C TYR A 172 4.12 -17.49 4.41
N PHE A 173 5.40 -17.82 4.58
CA PHE A 173 6.51 -16.95 4.20
C PHE A 173 7.25 -17.39 2.94
N VAL A 174 6.85 -18.48 2.29
CA VAL A 174 7.59 -19.08 1.15
C VAL A 174 7.84 -18.05 0.05
N ASP A 175 6.80 -17.33 -0.39
CA ASP A 175 6.93 -16.30 -1.43
C ASP A 175 7.72 -15.08 -0.93
N ALA A 176 7.64 -14.79 0.37
CA ALA A 176 8.43 -13.73 0.98
C ALA A 176 9.93 -14.07 1.00
N GLU A 177 10.31 -15.32 1.23
CA GLU A 177 11.73 -15.73 1.30
C GLU A 177 12.48 -15.46 -0.01
N ILE A 178 11.86 -15.69 -1.15
CA ILE A 178 12.45 -15.46 -2.48
C ILE A 178 12.40 -14.00 -2.92
N SER A 179 11.61 -13.15 -2.24
CA SER A 179 11.49 -11.74 -2.58
C SER A 179 12.59 -10.89 -1.94
N GLN A 180 13.01 -9.83 -2.64
CA GLN A 180 14.07 -8.95 -2.15
C GLN A 180 13.69 -8.22 -0.86
N MET A 181 14.68 -8.07 0.03
CA MET A 181 14.56 -7.20 1.21
C MET A 181 14.45 -5.74 0.76
N PRO A 182 13.43 -4.99 1.16
CA PRO A 182 13.34 -3.57 0.83
C PRO A 182 14.45 -2.78 1.55
N LYS A 183 14.78 -1.59 1.02
CA LYS A 183 15.78 -0.70 1.65
C LYS A 183 15.22 -0.12 2.95
N ILE A 184 15.60 -0.73 4.07
CA ILE A 184 15.12 -0.41 5.41
C ILE A 184 15.82 0.84 5.96
N LEU A 185 15.08 1.67 6.70
CA LEU A 185 15.57 2.86 7.42
C LEU A 185 15.53 2.71 8.93
N LYS A 186 14.80 1.72 9.45
CA LYS A 186 14.74 1.38 10.89
C LYS A 186 15.26 -0.03 11.09
N PRO A 187 15.95 -0.35 12.19
CA PRO A 187 16.40 -1.70 12.46
C PRO A 187 15.26 -2.72 12.31
N CYS A 188 15.50 -3.76 11.52
CA CYS A 188 14.53 -4.81 11.27
C CYS A 188 15.25 -6.06 10.75
N ARG A 189 15.08 -7.18 11.44
CA ARG A 189 15.51 -8.50 10.96
C ARG A 189 14.29 -9.29 10.51
N TRP A 190 14.41 -9.96 9.38
CA TRP A 190 13.31 -10.73 8.80
C TRP A 190 12.78 -11.80 9.77
N GLU A 191 13.65 -12.45 10.51
CA GLU A 191 13.28 -13.44 11.52
C GLU A 191 12.42 -12.85 12.66
N GLU A 192 12.61 -11.58 13.01
CA GLU A 192 11.78 -10.89 14.00
C GLU A 192 10.38 -10.63 13.45
N VAL A 193 10.27 -10.30 12.16
CA VAL A 193 9.00 -10.11 11.49
C VAL A 193 8.21 -11.43 11.45
N LYS A 194 8.84 -12.54 11.06
CA LYS A 194 8.20 -13.86 11.03
C LYS A 194 7.68 -14.26 12.41
N ARG A 195 8.54 -14.20 13.44
CA ARG A 195 8.15 -14.53 14.83
C ARG A 195 7.02 -13.66 15.36
N PHE A 196 6.95 -12.40 14.95
CA PHE A 196 5.83 -11.53 15.30
C PHE A 196 4.51 -12.09 14.75
N PHE A 197 4.44 -12.41 13.46
CA PHE A 197 3.20 -12.93 12.86
C PHE A 197 2.81 -14.29 13.42
N GLU A 198 3.76 -15.22 13.60
CA GLU A 198 3.52 -16.54 14.21
C GLU A 198 2.89 -16.42 15.62
N ARG A 199 3.45 -15.51 16.44
CA ARG A 199 2.93 -15.25 17.78
C ARG A 199 1.55 -14.62 17.77
N GLU A 200 1.35 -13.55 16.99
CA GLU A 200 0.09 -12.80 16.99
C GLU A 200 -1.06 -13.63 16.37
N VAL A 201 -0.80 -14.38 15.30
CA VAL A 201 -1.81 -15.26 14.68
C VAL A 201 -2.21 -16.38 15.65
N LYS A 202 -1.24 -17.01 16.34
CA LYS A 202 -1.52 -18.01 17.36
C LYS A 202 -2.39 -17.45 18.50
N LYS A 203 -2.09 -16.23 18.96
CA LYS A 203 -2.90 -15.56 19.99
C LYS A 203 -4.35 -15.34 19.54
N ILE A 204 -4.55 -14.79 18.32
CA ILE A 204 -5.88 -14.57 17.75
C ILE A 204 -6.67 -15.88 17.62
N ALA A 205 -6.02 -16.96 17.17
CA ALA A 205 -6.66 -18.27 17.05
C ALA A 205 -7.11 -18.84 18.40
N ILE A 206 -6.31 -18.68 19.46
CA ILE A 206 -6.65 -19.12 20.82
C ILE A 206 -7.82 -18.29 21.39
N ASP A 207 -7.81 -16.98 21.20
CA ASP A 207 -8.85 -16.09 21.72
C ASP A 207 -10.21 -16.31 21.03
N ALA A 208 -10.20 -16.79 19.77
CA ALA A 208 -11.42 -17.17 19.05
C ALA A 208 -12.05 -18.52 19.53
N LEU A 209 -11.34 -19.30 20.33
CA LEU A 209 -11.82 -20.57 20.91
C LEU A 209 -12.40 -20.41 22.33
N LYS A 210 -12.31 -19.22 22.91
CA LYS A 210 -12.88 -18.88 24.23
C LYS A 210 -14.24 -18.24 24.09
#